data_ac3362f280c584dda3a2a928b12fcf09
#
_entry.id   ac3362f280c584dda3a2a928b12fcf09
#
_cell.length_a   1.000
_cell.length_b   1.000
_cell.length_c   1.000
_cell.angle_alpha   90.00
_cell.angle_beta   90.00
_cell.angle_gamma   90.00
#
_symmetry.space_group_name_H-M   'P 1'
#
loop_
_entity.id
_entity.type
_entity.pdbx_description
1 polymer ?
#
loop_
_entity_poly.entity_id
_entity_poly.type
_entity_poly.pdbx_seq_one_letter_code
_entity_poly.pdbx_strand_id
1 'polypeptide(L)'
;MIRPAALVVAGMLAGLLLIEPARLSRAIAQVPALQDERFAGLQWTFVRVRYSALTVDNRYRLDYWGEPWAIDAPAAEQNLSRRLRTATAIEVNDPVVLTLDDPKLWDQGWLYIVEPGNMRLRDDEVGILREFLLRGGTLTLDDFHGPYEWDNFAKEMRRVFPDREIVDLEPPHPIYSSFYAINAYPQTPGLGSFFAGRTWEKGGFVARLRAILDDRGRPMVLANWNTDMGDGVEWSNAEEYPGYLKYTAEAYRMFINEIIYSLTH
;
A
#
# COMPACT_ATOMS: atom_id res chain seq x y z
N MET A 1 8.14 -6.21 -92.57
CA MET A 1 7.51 -7.26 -91.79
C MET A 1 8.46 -7.63 -90.68
N ILE A 2 8.23 -7.10 -89.48
CA ILE A 2 9.08 -7.27 -88.33
C ILE A 2 8.22 -7.98 -87.23
N ARG A 3 8.65 -9.14 -86.83
CA ARG A 3 8.01 -9.88 -85.75
C ARG A 3 8.53 -9.38 -84.38
N PRO A 4 7.69 -9.18 -83.35
CA PRO A 4 8.20 -8.86 -82.00
C PRO A 4 8.58 -10.09 -81.19
N ALA A 5 9.69 -9.98 -80.47
CA ALA A 5 10.20 -10.98 -79.52
C ALA A 5 9.41 -10.95 -78.23
N ALA A 6 9.03 -12.11 -77.71
CA ALA A 6 8.39 -12.26 -76.42
C ALA A 6 9.43 -12.25 -75.27
N LEU A 7 9.23 -11.32 -74.33
CA LEU A 7 9.99 -11.22 -73.09
C LEU A 7 9.33 -12.12 -72.03
N VAL A 8 10.04 -13.17 -71.58
CA VAL A 8 9.64 -13.99 -70.43
C VAL A 8 10.15 -13.32 -69.16
N VAL A 9 9.23 -12.81 -68.31
CA VAL A 9 9.54 -12.27 -67.00
C VAL A 9 9.37 -13.42 -66.01
N ALA A 10 10.49 -13.91 -65.43
CA ALA A 10 10.49 -14.83 -64.31
C ALA A 10 10.09 -14.10 -63.03
N GLY A 11 8.93 -14.42 -62.48
CA GLY A 11 8.48 -13.93 -61.19
C GLY A 11 9.16 -14.65 -60.03
N MET A 12 10.04 -13.98 -59.30
CA MET A 12 10.48 -14.44 -57.97
C MET A 12 9.38 -14.21 -56.96
N LEU A 13 8.73 -15.24 -56.47
CA LEU A 13 7.87 -15.21 -55.30
C LEU A 13 8.76 -15.07 -54.05
N ALA A 14 8.90 -13.88 -53.49
CA ALA A 14 9.42 -13.66 -52.18
C ALA A 14 8.35 -14.06 -51.15
N GLY A 15 8.51 -15.21 -50.53
CA GLY A 15 7.69 -15.63 -49.41
C GLY A 15 7.94 -14.75 -48.20
N LEU A 16 7.07 -13.76 -47.94
CA LEU A 16 7.02 -13.06 -46.65
C LEU A 16 6.46 -14.03 -45.61
N LEU A 17 7.32 -14.52 -44.73
CA LEU A 17 6.92 -15.17 -43.49
C LEU A 17 6.25 -14.09 -42.62
N LEU A 18 4.92 -14.03 -42.66
CA LEU A 18 4.12 -13.29 -41.69
C LEU A 18 4.26 -13.98 -40.33
N ILE A 19 5.19 -13.50 -39.51
CA ILE A 19 5.25 -13.87 -38.07
C ILE A 19 4.03 -13.23 -37.44
N GLU A 20 3.06 -14.06 -37.04
CA GLU A 20 1.85 -13.57 -36.35
C GLU A 20 2.23 -12.82 -35.07
N PRO A 21 1.80 -11.56 -34.90
CA PRO A 21 2.11 -10.75 -33.69
C PRO A 21 1.57 -11.38 -32.39
N ALA A 22 0.56 -12.24 -32.48
CA ALA A 22 0.00 -12.99 -31.36
C ALA A 22 0.98 -14.00 -30.72
N ARG A 23 2.01 -14.48 -31.43
CA ARG A 23 3.02 -15.38 -30.86
C ARG A 23 4.10 -14.65 -30.07
N LEU A 24 4.42 -13.40 -30.45
CA LEU A 24 5.35 -12.58 -29.66
C LEU A 24 4.72 -12.13 -28.33
N SER A 25 3.44 -11.76 -28.32
CA SER A 25 2.74 -11.35 -27.09
C SER A 25 2.63 -12.48 -26.07
N ARG A 26 2.48 -13.75 -26.51
CA ARG A 26 2.45 -14.91 -25.60
C ARG A 26 3.82 -15.27 -25.03
N ALA A 27 4.91 -15.01 -25.75
CA ALA A 27 6.26 -15.29 -25.26
C ALA A 27 6.72 -14.28 -24.19
N ILE A 28 6.25 -13.02 -24.26
CA ILE A 28 6.58 -11.98 -23.28
C ILE A 28 5.78 -12.17 -21.97
N ALA A 29 4.58 -12.78 -22.05
CA ALA A 29 3.74 -13.05 -20.88
C ALA A 29 4.21 -14.22 -20.01
N GLN A 30 5.26 -14.92 -20.38
CA GLN A 30 5.74 -16.16 -19.71
C GLN A 30 7.17 -16.07 -19.15
N VAL A 31 7.73 -14.88 -18.97
CA VAL A 31 8.90 -14.77 -18.10
C VAL A 31 8.37 -14.87 -16.67
N PRO A 32 8.64 -15.95 -15.91
CA PRO A 32 8.27 -15.99 -14.50
C PRO A 32 8.89 -14.77 -13.84
N ALA A 33 8.09 -13.94 -13.19
CA ALA A 33 8.66 -12.95 -12.29
C ALA A 33 9.56 -13.72 -11.31
N LEU A 34 10.83 -13.35 -11.19
CA LEU A 34 11.72 -13.94 -10.20
C LEU A 34 11.16 -13.53 -8.83
N GLN A 35 10.35 -14.41 -8.25
CA GLN A 35 9.83 -14.23 -6.90
C GLN A 35 10.94 -14.48 -5.89
N ASP A 36 10.94 -13.70 -4.82
CA ASP A 36 11.91 -13.90 -3.75
C ASP A 36 11.45 -15.04 -2.84
N GLU A 37 12.08 -16.21 -2.98
CA GLU A 37 11.77 -17.44 -2.25
C GLU A 37 12.05 -17.38 -0.74
N ARG A 38 12.74 -16.33 -0.25
CA ARG A 38 13.04 -16.21 1.20
C ARG A 38 11.80 -16.18 2.07
N PHE A 39 10.65 -15.80 1.51
CA PHE A 39 9.38 -15.65 2.22
C PHE A 39 8.33 -16.69 1.78
N ALA A 40 8.75 -17.77 1.12
CA ALA A 40 7.86 -18.87 0.75
C ALA A 40 7.21 -19.50 2.00
N GLY A 41 5.90 -19.76 1.92
CA GLY A 41 5.12 -20.32 3.03
C GLY A 41 4.53 -19.30 4.00
N LEU A 42 4.89 -18.02 3.89
CA LEU A 42 4.17 -16.96 4.59
C LEU A 42 2.88 -16.63 3.85
N GLN A 43 1.85 -16.25 4.60
CA GLN A 43 0.55 -15.82 4.08
C GLN A 43 0.25 -14.40 4.52
N TRP A 44 -0.42 -13.64 3.66
CA TRP A 44 -0.82 -12.28 3.97
C TRP A 44 -2.14 -11.91 3.30
N THR A 45 -2.94 -11.11 3.99
CA THR A 45 -4.21 -10.54 3.52
C THR A 45 -4.19 -9.04 3.77
N PHE A 46 -4.54 -8.24 2.76
CA PHE A 46 -4.85 -6.83 3.01
C PHE A 46 -6.20 -6.75 3.71
N VAL A 47 -6.20 -6.34 4.97
CA VAL A 47 -7.43 -6.16 5.75
C VAL A 47 -7.67 -4.68 5.99
N ARG A 48 -8.59 -4.10 5.25
CA ARG A 48 -9.04 -2.71 5.46
C ARG A 48 -10.05 -2.67 6.61
N VAL A 49 -9.76 -1.87 7.62
CA VAL A 49 -10.67 -1.70 8.76
C VAL A 49 -11.71 -0.63 8.44
N ARG A 50 -12.98 -1.02 8.46
CA ARG A 50 -14.08 -0.08 8.45
C ARG A 50 -14.31 0.43 9.87
N TYR A 51 -13.88 1.64 10.15
CA TYR A 51 -14.02 2.30 11.43
C TYR A 51 -15.13 3.36 11.42
N SER A 52 -15.62 3.77 12.61
CA SER A 52 -16.50 4.91 12.77
C SER A 52 -15.69 6.21 12.69
N ALA A 53 -16.17 7.19 11.90
CA ALA A 53 -15.51 8.46 11.71
C ALA A 53 -16.11 9.57 12.59
N LEU A 54 -15.26 10.47 13.06
CA LEU A 54 -15.67 11.74 13.67
C LEU A 54 -16.06 12.73 12.58
N THR A 55 -17.13 13.46 12.84
CA THR A 55 -17.43 14.69 12.10
C THR A 55 -17.24 15.90 12.98
N VAL A 56 -17.00 17.07 12.37
CA VAL A 56 -16.86 18.36 13.08
C VAL A 56 -18.07 18.66 13.97
N ASP A 57 -19.23 18.07 13.64
CA ASP A 57 -20.51 18.26 14.34
C ASP A 57 -21.06 16.99 15.00
N ASN A 58 -20.20 16.00 15.35
CA ASN A 58 -20.64 14.65 15.74
C ASN A 58 -21.50 13.93 14.68
N ARG A 59 -21.44 14.33 13.43
CA ARG A 59 -22.05 13.65 12.30
C ARG A 59 -20.97 12.94 11.51
N TYR A 60 -21.29 11.82 10.89
CA TYR A 60 -20.39 11.19 9.95
C TYR A 60 -20.07 12.15 8.82
N ARG A 61 -18.81 12.50 8.67
CA ARG A 61 -18.34 13.25 7.53
C ARG A 61 -18.28 12.28 6.35
N LEU A 62 -19.21 12.46 5.43
CA LEU A 62 -18.97 11.96 4.08
C LEU A 62 -17.95 12.93 3.49
N ASP A 63 -16.74 12.48 3.29
CA ASP A 63 -15.79 13.15 2.46
C ASP A 63 -16.35 13.25 1.04
N TYR A 64 -15.77 14.11 0.20
CA TYR A 64 -16.13 14.20 -1.22
C TYR A 64 -16.07 12.84 -1.92
N TRP A 65 -15.25 11.91 -1.43
CA TRP A 65 -15.01 10.56 -1.96
C TRP A 65 -15.76 9.46 -1.20
N GLY A 66 -16.49 9.75 -0.16
CA GLY A 66 -17.24 8.79 0.64
C GLY A 66 -16.87 8.74 2.12
N GLU A 67 -16.96 7.56 2.75
CA GLU A 67 -16.56 7.38 4.15
C GLU A 67 -15.01 7.37 4.25
N PRO A 68 -14.38 8.04 5.23
CA PRO A 68 -12.91 8.16 5.32
C PRO A 68 -12.16 6.81 5.31
N TRP A 69 -12.73 5.76 5.91
CA TRP A 69 -12.13 4.44 5.89
C TRP A 69 -12.03 3.82 4.48
N ALA A 70 -12.78 4.32 3.51
CA ALA A 70 -12.88 3.79 2.14
C ALA A 70 -12.06 4.59 1.12
N ILE A 71 -11.33 5.62 1.54
CA ILE A 71 -10.41 6.37 0.67
C ILE A 71 -9.40 5.40 0.05
N ASP A 72 -9.02 5.63 -1.22
CA ASP A 72 -8.11 4.81 -2.05
C ASP A 72 -8.65 3.41 -2.41
N ALA A 73 -9.82 3.02 -1.87
CA ALA A 73 -10.40 1.71 -2.14
C ALA A 73 -11.15 1.70 -3.48
N PRO A 74 -11.12 0.57 -4.23
CA PRO A 74 -10.37 -0.66 -3.95
C PRO A 74 -8.99 -0.71 -4.61
N ALA A 75 -8.51 0.37 -5.20
CA ALA A 75 -7.32 0.36 -6.04
C ALA A 75 -6.04 0.15 -5.22
N ALA A 76 -5.93 0.79 -4.06
CA ALA A 76 -4.74 0.66 -3.21
C ALA A 76 -4.49 -0.78 -2.78
N GLU A 77 -5.50 -1.46 -2.20
CA GLU A 77 -5.37 -2.85 -1.77
C GLU A 77 -5.12 -3.82 -2.91
N GLN A 78 -5.77 -3.63 -4.05
CA GLN A 78 -5.58 -4.49 -5.23
C GLN A 78 -4.18 -4.33 -5.82
N ASN A 79 -3.69 -3.10 -5.91
CA ASN A 79 -2.38 -2.79 -6.45
C ASN A 79 -1.26 -3.29 -5.52
N LEU A 80 -1.38 -3.04 -4.20
CA LEU A 80 -0.39 -3.50 -3.22
C LEU A 80 -0.34 -5.03 -3.15
N SER A 81 -1.51 -5.70 -3.10
CA SER A 81 -1.61 -7.17 -3.12
C SER A 81 -0.97 -7.76 -4.37
N ARG A 82 -1.27 -7.20 -5.55
CA ARG A 82 -0.65 -7.62 -6.82
C ARG A 82 0.86 -7.43 -6.80
N ARG A 83 1.34 -6.29 -6.27
CA ARG A 83 2.78 -6.01 -6.21
C ARG A 83 3.50 -6.97 -5.27
N LEU A 84 2.96 -7.22 -4.08
CA LEU A 84 3.53 -8.18 -3.13
C LEU A 84 3.60 -9.58 -3.74
N ARG A 85 2.51 -10.05 -4.36
CA ARG A 85 2.42 -11.36 -5.06
C ARG A 85 3.45 -11.51 -6.18
N THR A 86 3.78 -10.42 -6.88
CA THR A 86 4.74 -10.46 -7.99
C THR A 86 6.20 -10.29 -7.53
N ALA A 87 6.45 -9.63 -6.42
CA ALA A 87 7.78 -9.36 -5.92
C ALA A 87 8.32 -10.45 -4.98
N THR A 88 7.43 -11.23 -4.35
CA THR A 88 7.76 -12.21 -3.31
C THR A 88 7.08 -13.55 -3.56
N ALA A 89 7.51 -14.60 -2.83
CA ALA A 89 6.84 -15.91 -2.80
C ALA A 89 5.79 -16.00 -1.64
N ILE A 90 5.39 -14.88 -1.06
CA ILE A 90 4.32 -14.83 -0.06
C ILE A 90 2.99 -15.20 -0.74
N GLU A 91 2.20 -16.06 -0.09
CA GLU A 91 0.82 -16.35 -0.49
C GLU A 91 -0.06 -15.15 -0.13
N VAL A 92 -0.51 -14.42 -1.15
CA VAL A 92 -1.31 -13.21 -0.99
C VAL A 92 -2.77 -13.52 -1.27
N ASN A 93 -3.60 -13.42 -0.24
CA ASN A 93 -5.06 -13.60 -0.34
C ASN A 93 -5.72 -12.37 -0.97
N ASP A 94 -7.00 -12.51 -1.35
CA ASP A 94 -7.78 -11.37 -1.81
C ASP A 94 -8.05 -10.40 -0.67
N PRO A 95 -8.02 -9.07 -0.92
CA PRO A 95 -8.30 -8.07 0.10
C PRO A 95 -9.71 -8.21 0.70
N VAL A 96 -9.83 -7.91 2.00
CA VAL A 96 -11.11 -7.92 2.71
C VAL A 96 -11.32 -6.62 3.48
N VAL A 97 -12.60 -6.27 3.68
CA VAL A 97 -13.02 -5.17 4.56
C VAL A 97 -13.68 -5.78 5.78
N LEU A 98 -13.18 -5.45 6.97
CA LEU A 98 -13.73 -5.92 8.25
C LEU A 98 -13.98 -4.74 9.19
N THR A 99 -14.97 -4.88 10.08
CA THR A 99 -15.04 -4.07 11.30
C THR A 99 -14.20 -4.72 12.40
N LEU A 100 -13.83 -3.98 13.43
CA LEU A 100 -13.02 -4.54 14.52
C LEU A 100 -13.77 -5.62 15.32
N ASP A 101 -15.11 -5.60 15.34
CA ASP A 101 -15.95 -6.59 15.99
C ASP A 101 -16.31 -7.80 15.08
N ASP A 102 -15.81 -7.85 13.84
CA ASP A 102 -16.01 -9.01 12.97
C ASP A 102 -15.22 -10.22 13.51
N PRO A 103 -15.87 -11.39 13.71
CA PRO A 103 -15.17 -12.59 14.21
C PRO A 103 -13.98 -13.02 13.35
N LYS A 104 -14.00 -12.73 12.05
CA LYS A 104 -12.90 -13.04 11.11
C LYS A 104 -11.64 -12.21 11.36
N LEU A 105 -11.71 -11.18 12.21
CA LEU A 105 -10.55 -10.38 12.60
C LEU A 105 -9.47 -11.27 13.22
N TRP A 106 -9.86 -12.28 13.99
CA TRP A 106 -8.95 -13.16 14.72
C TRP A 106 -8.16 -14.13 13.84
N ASP A 107 -8.58 -14.28 12.58
CA ASP A 107 -7.87 -15.07 11.56
C ASP A 107 -6.83 -14.23 10.79
N GLN A 108 -6.73 -12.93 11.11
CA GLN A 108 -5.86 -12.00 10.41
C GLN A 108 -4.60 -11.69 11.21
N GLY A 109 -3.50 -11.34 10.50
CA GLY A 109 -2.25 -10.92 11.14
C GLY A 109 -1.94 -9.43 10.96
N TRP A 110 -2.57 -8.77 9.98
CA TRP A 110 -2.26 -7.39 9.59
C TRP A 110 -3.52 -6.61 9.23
N LEU A 111 -3.63 -5.40 9.76
CA LEU A 111 -4.74 -4.48 9.53
C LEU A 111 -4.26 -3.17 8.94
N TYR A 112 -5.09 -2.54 8.13
CA TYR A 112 -4.87 -1.23 7.54
C TYR A 112 -5.99 -0.26 7.87
N ILE A 113 -5.63 0.94 8.32
CA ILE A 113 -6.52 2.06 8.52
C ILE A 113 -5.99 3.26 7.74
N VAL A 114 -6.79 3.76 6.81
CA VAL A 114 -6.54 5.02 6.11
C VAL A 114 -7.22 6.17 6.84
N GLU A 115 -6.69 7.40 6.73
CA GLU A 115 -7.21 8.63 7.36
C GLU A 115 -7.55 8.50 8.86
N PRO A 116 -6.64 7.96 9.72
CA PRO A 116 -6.92 7.80 11.16
C PRO A 116 -7.13 9.12 11.90
N GLY A 117 -6.82 10.25 11.27
CA GLY A 117 -7.18 11.58 11.74
C GLY A 117 -8.68 11.79 11.91
N ASN A 118 -9.50 10.99 11.24
CA ASN A 118 -10.96 10.98 11.33
C ASN A 118 -11.51 9.84 12.20
N MET A 119 -10.68 8.93 12.69
CA MET A 119 -11.09 7.72 13.39
C MET A 119 -11.70 8.02 14.76
N ARG A 120 -12.77 7.28 15.10
CA ARG A 120 -13.33 7.20 16.44
C ARG A 120 -13.65 5.75 16.77
N LEU A 121 -12.91 5.17 17.70
CA LEU A 121 -13.16 3.81 18.17
C LEU A 121 -14.32 3.79 19.17
N ARG A 122 -15.20 2.82 19.05
CA ARG A 122 -16.18 2.49 20.10
C ARG A 122 -15.43 1.90 21.30
N ASP A 123 -16.05 1.91 22.48
CA ASP A 123 -15.39 1.41 23.71
C ASP A 123 -15.10 -0.10 23.66
N ASP A 124 -15.94 -0.88 23.00
CA ASP A 124 -15.71 -2.30 22.73
C ASP A 124 -14.57 -2.52 21.73
N GLU A 125 -14.48 -1.71 20.66
CA GLU A 125 -13.41 -1.78 19.66
C GLU A 125 -12.02 -1.49 20.25
N VAL A 126 -11.95 -0.61 21.25
CA VAL A 126 -10.69 -0.31 21.96
C VAL A 126 -10.11 -1.58 22.59
N GLY A 127 -10.95 -2.37 23.28
CA GLY A 127 -10.54 -3.63 23.89
C GLY A 127 -10.13 -4.68 22.87
N ILE A 128 -10.92 -4.80 21.79
CA ILE A 128 -10.66 -5.75 20.70
C ILE A 128 -9.33 -5.43 20.00
N LEU A 129 -9.12 -4.17 19.64
CA LEU A 129 -7.88 -3.76 18.97
C LEU A 129 -6.66 -3.98 19.87
N ARG A 130 -6.76 -3.64 21.17
CA ARG A 130 -5.69 -3.91 22.13
C ARG A 130 -5.34 -5.40 22.16
N GLU A 131 -6.34 -6.26 22.27
CA GLU A 131 -6.15 -7.71 22.34
C GLU A 131 -5.54 -8.26 21.04
N PHE A 132 -6.04 -7.84 19.88
CA PHE A 132 -5.51 -8.22 18.58
C PHE A 132 -4.00 -7.92 18.47
N LEU A 133 -3.60 -6.71 18.84
CA LEU A 133 -2.20 -6.26 18.76
C LEU A 133 -1.29 -7.00 19.77
N LEU A 134 -1.77 -7.22 20.98
CA LEU A 134 -1.02 -7.97 22.00
C LEU A 134 -0.89 -9.46 21.67
N ARG A 135 -1.79 -10.03 20.88
CA ARG A 135 -1.68 -11.42 20.38
C ARG A 135 -0.72 -11.58 19.21
N GLY A 136 -0.08 -10.51 18.75
CA GLY A 136 0.90 -10.55 17.66
C GLY A 136 0.44 -9.91 16.37
N GLY A 137 -0.78 -9.38 16.30
CA GLY A 137 -1.27 -8.61 15.17
C GLY A 137 -0.48 -7.32 14.96
N THR A 138 -0.56 -6.77 13.75
CA THR A 138 0.03 -5.47 13.39
C THR A 138 -1.03 -4.57 12.77
N LEU A 139 -1.03 -3.29 13.14
CA LEU A 139 -1.86 -2.26 12.54
C LEU A 139 -0.96 -1.25 11.83
N THR A 140 -1.17 -1.07 10.53
CA THR A 140 -0.59 0.02 9.73
C THR A 140 -1.64 1.10 9.51
N LEU A 141 -1.28 2.36 9.80
CA LEU A 141 -2.13 3.52 9.58
C LEU A 141 -1.42 4.48 8.63
N ASP A 142 -2.18 5.10 7.72
CA ASP A 142 -1.64 5.92 6.64
C ASP A 142 -2.57 7.09 6.31
N ASP A 143 -2.08 8.05 5.53
CA ASP A 143 -2.81 9.22 5.05
C ASP A 143 -3.44 10.05 6.18
N PHE A 144 -2.59 10.57 7.07
CA PHE A 144 -2.99 11.57 8.05
C PHE A 144 -1.88 12.59 8.28
N HIS A 145 -2.27 13.84 8.44
CA HIS A 145 -1.35 14.95 8.26
C HIS A 145 -1.51 16.04 9.32
N GLY A 146 -0.39 16.67 9.64
CA GLY A 146 -0.35 17.81 10.52
C GLY A 146 -0.71 17.51 11.97
N PRO A 147 -0.69 18.53 12.83
CA PRO A 147 -0.87 18.34 14.27
C PRO A 147 -2.31 17.95 14.65
N TYR A 148 -3.32 18.43 13.93
CA TYR A 148 -4.72 18.18 14.29
C TYR A 148 -5.10 16.70 14.14
N GLU A 149 -4.75 16.07 13.00
CA GLU A 149 -5.04 14.66 12.75
C GLU A 149 -4.16 13.76 13.62
N TRP A 150 -2.92 14.19 13.88
CA TRP A 150 -2.06 13.52 14.85
C TRP A 150 -2.68 13.51 16.25
N ASP A 151 -3.23 14.61 16.72
CA ASP A 151 -3.83 14.69 18.05
C ASP A 151 -5.02 13.75 18.19
N ASN A 152 -5.85 13.61 17.15
CA ASN A 152 -6.96 12.65 17.16
C ASN A 152 -6.44 11.21 17.19
N PHE A 153 -5.51 10.85 16.28
CA PHE A 153 -4.88 9.54 16.27
C PHE A 153 -4.26 9.20 17.65
N ALA A 154 -3.44 10.09 18.18
CA ALA A 154 -2.77 9.87 19.45
C ALA A 154 -3.75 9.74 20.62
N LYS A 155 -4.89 10.46 20.58
CA LYS A 155 -5.97 10.32 21.55
C LYS A 155 -6.62 8.96 21.51
N GLU A 156 -6.95 8.45 20.33
CA GLU A 156 -7.55 7.13 20.17
C GLU A 156 -6.55 6.03 20.56
N MET A 157 -5.28 6.16 20.20
CA MET A 157 -4.23 5.20 20.60
C MET A 157 -3.96 5.19 22.11
N ARG A 158 -4.08 6.33 22.80
CA ARG A 158 -4.02 6.37 24.27
C ARG A 158 -5.17 5.64 24.96
N ARG A 159 -6.33 5.50 24.30
CA ARG A 159 -7.43 4.66 24.80
C ARG A 159 -7.07 3.17 24.66
N VAL A 160 -6.41 2.79 23.55
CA VAL A 160 -5.98 1.43 23.29
C VAL A 160 -4.79 1.05 24.21
N PHE A 161 -3.79 1.92 24.29
CA PHE A 161 -2.56 1.73 25.07
C PHE A 161 -2.24 2.94 25.95
N PRO A 162 -2.90 3.08 27.11
CA PRO A 162 -2.65 4.19 28.04
C PRO A 162 -1.26 4.11 28.70
N ASP A 163 -0.65 2.94 28.66
CA ASP A 163 0.60 2.56 29.31
C ASP A 163 1.81 2.51 28.35
N ARG A 164 1.62 2.90 27.07
CA ARG A 164 2.69 2.85 26.07
C ARG A 164 2.89 4.18 25.37
N GLU A 165 4.14 4.47 25.06
CA GLU A 165 4.52 5.65 24.28
C GLU A 165 4.47 5.37 22.78
N ILE A 166 4.25 6.44 22.01
CA ILE A 166 4.44 6.44 20.56
C ILE A 166 5.85 6.95 20.28
N VAL A 167 6.68 6.11 19.66
CA VAL A 167 8.08 6.40 19.38
C VAL A 167 8.33 6.59 17.89
N ASP A 168 9.34 7.36 17.52
CA ASP A 168 9.80 7.47 16.13
C ASP A 168 10.63 6.21 15.79
N LEU A 169 10.38 5.61 14.62
CA LEU A 169 11.24 4.58 14.03
C LEU A 169 12.05 5.21 12.91
N GLU A 170 13.37 5.26 13.11
CA GLU A 170 14.29 5.86 12.13
C GLU A 170 15.34 4.81 11.68
N PRO A 171 15.94 4.97 10.49
CA PRO A 171 17.08 4.15 10.13
C PRO A 171 18.20 4.27 11.20
N PRO A 172 18.86 3.16 11.56
CA PRO A 172 18.91 1.88 10.85
C PRO A 172 17.91 0.82 11.41
N HIS A 173 16.73 1.19 11.90
CA HIS A 173 15.76 0.19 12.37
C HIS A 173 15.52 -0.88 11.29
N PRO A 174 15.46 -2.20 11.61
CA PRO A 174 15.39 -3.30 10.63
C PRO A 174 14.22 -3.21 9.64
N ILE A 175 13.13 -2.55 9.99
CA ILE A 175 11.98 -2.32 9.09
C ILE A 175 12.40 -1.62 7.79
N TYR A 176 13.45 -0.79 7.81
CA TYR A 176 13.97 -0.09 6.65
C TYR A 176 14.81 -0.96 5.71
N SER A 177 15.02 -2.23 6.07
CA SER A 177 15.80 -3.17 5.28
C SER A 177 15.20 -4.58 5.25
N SER A 178 13.93 -4.74 5.63
CA SER A 178 13.25 -6.04 5.66
C SER A 178 13.19 -6.70 4.28
N PHE A 179 13.01 -5.92 3.23
CA PHE A 179 13.03 -6.36 1.84
C PHE A 179 13.82 -5.39 0.95
N TYR A 180 13.44 -4.12 0.95
CA TYR A 180 14.14 -3.05 0.23
C TYR A 180 15.01 -2.26 1.21
N ALA A 181 16.22 -1.90 0.78
CA ALA A 181 17.05 -0.94 1.52
C ALA A 181 16.47 0.47 1.34
N ILE A 182 16.07 1.10 2.44
CA ILE A 182 15.52 2.46 2.51
C ILE A 182 16.38 3.26 3.47
N ASN A 183 17.01 4.35 2.99
CA ASN A 183 17.94 5.13 3.79
C ASN A 183 17.26 6.29 4.56
N ALA A 184 16.08 6.70 4.13
CA ALA A 184 15.28 7.74 4.78
C ALA A 184 13.80 7.43 4.58
N TYR A 185 12.98 7.80 5.58
CA TYR A 185 11.53 7.61 5.47
C TYR A 185 10.96 8.49 4.36
N PRO A 186 10.15 7.94 3.44
CA PRO A 186 9.62 8.71 2.31
C PRO A 186 8.47 9.63 2.72
N GLN A 187 8.32 10.75 2.00
CA GLN A 187 7.11 11.57 2.03
C GLN A 187 6.40 11.47 0.69
N THR A 188 5.44 10.58 0.59
CA THR A 188 4.54 10.47 -0.56
C THR A 188 3.43 11.49 -0.41
N PRO A 189 3.23 12.40 -1.37
CA PRO A 189 2.10 13.32 -1.36
C PRO A 189 0.83 12.63 -1.84
N GLY A 190 -0.33 13.03 -1.36
CA GLY A 190 -1.58 12.79 -2.06
C GLY A 190 -1.55 13.37 -3.48
N LEU A 191 -2.25 12.76 -4.42
CA LEU A 191 -2.23 13.17 -5.84
C LEU A 191 -2.61 14.65 -6.02
N GLY A 192 -3.56 15.13 -5.24
CA GLY A 192 -3.97 16.54 -5.24
C GLY A 192 -2.84 17.48 -4.80
N SER A 193 -2.08 17.12 -3.79
CA SER A 193 -0.90 17.88 -3.32
C SER A 193 0.24 17.82 -4.33
N PHE A 194 0.46 16.68 -4.97
CA PHE A 194 1.42 16.54 -6.07
C PHE A 194 1.12 17.53 -7.21
N PHE A 195 -0.13 17.61 -7.66
CA PHE A 195 -0.52 18.59 -8.69
C PHE A 195 -0.40 20.03 -8.23
N ALA A 196 -0.52 20.28 -6.93
CA ALA A 196 -0.26 21.59 -6.33
C ALA A 196 1.24 21.90 -6.13
N GLY A 197 2.14 21.00 -6.57
CA GLY A 197 3.60 21.17 -6.50
C GLY A 197 4.20 21.04 -5.10
N ARG A 198 3.55 20.30 -4.20
CA ARG A 198 4.00 20.08 -2.81
C ARG A 198 3.91 18.61 -2.41
N THR A 199 4.69 18.22 -1.38
CA THR A 199 4.68 16.85 -0.83
C THR A 199 4.00 16.75 0.52
N TRP A 200 3.49 17.86 1.05
CA TRP A 200 2.92 17.95 2.39
C TRP A 200 1.47 18.43 2.36
N GLU A 201 0.71 18.06 3.39
CA GLU A 201 -0.68 18.45 3.62
C GLU A 201 -0.89 18.94 5.04
N LYS A 202 -1.93 19.76 5.25
CA LYS A 202 -2.46 20.15 6.57
C LYS A 202 -1.39 20.58 7.58
N GLY A 203 -0.24 21.13 7.12
CA GLY A 203 0.90 21.51 7.96
C GLY A 203 1.86 20.38 8.32
N GLY A 204 1.72 19.21 7.72
CA GLY A 204 2.57 18.04 7.91
C GLY A 204 3.84 18.06 7.06
N PHE A 205 4.78 18.96 7.36
CA PHE A 205 5.95 19.22 6.52
C PHE A 205 7.00 18.11 6.53
N VAL A 206 7.03 17.27 7.56
CA VAL A 206 8.04 16.22 7.73
C VAL A 206 7.34 14.89 7.98
N ALA A 207 7.53 13.95 7.06
CA ALA A 207 7.01 12.59 7.22
C ALA A 207 7.81 11.80 8.27
N ARG A 208 7.11 10.96 9.03
CA ARG A 208 7.70 10.10 10.05
C ARG A 208 6.98 8.77 10.12
N LEU A 209 7.75 7.69 10.22
CA LEU A 209 7.22 6.43 10.70
C LEU A 209 7.26 6.44 12.22
N ARG A 210 6.10 6.26 12.85
CA ARG A 210 5.97 6.16 14.30
C ARG A 210 5.36 4.83 14.71
N ALA A 211 5.64 4.37 15.91
CA ALA A 211 5.19 3.07 16.36
C ALA A 211 4.78 3.05 17.83
N ILE A 212 3.89 2.09 18.15
CA ILE A 212 3.70 1.59 19.51
C ILE A 212 4.32 0.20 19.56
N LEU A 213 5.22 -0.01 20.52
CA LEU A 213 5.99 -1.24 20.65
C LEU A 213 5.36 -2.17 21.70
N ASP A 214 5.50 -3.49 21.49
CA ASP A 214 5.24 -4.48 22.52
C ASP A 214 6.39 -4.57 23.54
N ASP A 215 6.27 -5.48 24.53
CA ASP A 215 7.27 -5.66 25.58
C ASP A 215 8.60 -6.23 25.07
N ARG A 216 8.63 -6.72 23.84
CA ARG A 216 9.84 -7.25 23.19
C ARG A 216 10.46 -6.25 22.19
N GLY A 217 9.86 -5.06 22.06
CA GLY A 217 10.28 -4.03 21.13
C GLY A 217 9.77 -4.21 19.69
N ARG A 218 8.82 -5.15 19.47
CA ARG A 218 8.18 -5.30 18.15
C ARG A 218 7.16 -4.19 17.94
N PRO A 219 7.17 -3.48 16.80
CA PRO A 219 6.11 -2.56 16.42
C PRO A 219 4.77 -3.28 16.24
N MET A 220 3.82 -2.99 17.10
CA MET A 220 2.43 -3.45 16.97
C MET A 220 1.60 -2.49 16.13
N VAL A 221 1.88 -1.20 16.24
CA VAL A 221 1.25 -0.13 15.48
C VAL A 221 2.32 0.59 14.69
N LEU A 222 2.10 0.75 13.40
CA LEU A 222 2.92 1.51 12.46
C LEU A 222 2.09 2.69 11.96
N ALA A 223 2.49 3.90 12.30
CA ALA A 223 1.80 5.12 11.96
C ALA A 223 2.61 5.92 10.94
N ASN A 224 2.18 5.90 9.70
CA ASN A 224 2.76 6.61 8.57
C ASN A 224 2.26 8.06 8.57
N TRP A 225 2.87 8.90 9.41
CA TRP A 225 2.42 10.26 9.63
C TRP A 225 3.04 11.25 8.64
N ASN A 226 2.22 12.17 8.10
CA ASN A 226 2.58 13.19 7.11
C ASN A 226 3.01 12.60 5.76
N THR A 227 2.41 11.50 5.38
CA THR A 227 2.62 10.85 4.07
C THR A 227 1.31 10.19 3.67
N ASP A 228 1.12 9.99 2.38
CA ASP A 228 -0.03 9.36 1.76
C ASP A 228 0.48 8.23 0.85
N MET A 229 0.81 7.11 1.47
CA MET A 229 1.28 5.94 0.72
C MET A 229 0.12 5.21 0.04
N GLY A 230 -1.11 5.40 0.54
CA GLY A 230 -2.34 4.91 -0.06
C GLY A 230 -2.48 5.44 -1.48
N ASP A 231 -2.46 6.77 -1.66
CA ASP A 231 -2.44 7.42 -2.98
C ASP A 231 -1.23 6.95 -3.81
N GLY A 232 -0.07 6.79 -3.18
CA GLY A 232 1.13 6.30 -3.84
C GLY A 232 0.95 4.95 -4.54
N VAL A 233 0.16 4.04 -3.97
CA VAL A 233 -0.12 2.73 -4.57
C VAL A 233 -1.43 2.73 -5.37
N GLU A 234 -2.41 3.57 -5.06
CA GLU A 234 -3.62 3.75 -5.85
C GLU A 234 -3.29 4.26 -7.25
N TRP A 235 -2.61 5.41 -7.34
CA TRP A 235 -2.29 6.10 -8.59
C TRP A 235 -1.02 5.58 -9.26
N SER A 236 -0.83 4.27 -9.26
CA SER A 236 0.38 3.61 -9.77
C SER A 236 0.42 3.41 -11.28
N ASN A 237 -0.46 4.07 -12.04
CA ASN A 237 -0.47 4.04 -13.50
C ASN A 237 0.62 4.96 -14.08
N ALA A 238 1.70 4.35 -14.57
CA ALA A 238 2.85 5.03 -15.14
C ALA A 238 2.52 5.87 -16.39
N GLU A 239 1.55 5.45 -17.17
CA GLU A 239 1.16 6.15 -18.41
C GLU A 239 0.35 7.41 -18.10
N GLU A 240 -0.47 7.35 -17.06
CA GLU A 240 -1.37 8.45 -16.68
C GLU A 240 -0.65 9.49 -15.81
N TYR A 241 0.21 9.03 -14.86
CA TYR A 241 0.89 9.90 -13.91
C TYR A 241 2.42 9.70 -13.90
N PRO A 242 3.13 9.92 -15.02
CA PRO A 242 4.57 9.60 -15.12
C PRO A 242 5.43 10.36 -14.11
N GLY A 243 5.06 11.60 -13.77
CA GLY A 243 5.77 12.41 -12.77
C GLY A 243 5.59 11.92 -11.32
N TYR A 244 4.54 11.15 -11.05
CA TYR A 244 4.20 10.62 -9.74
C TYR A 244 4.90 9.28 -9.42
N LEU A 245 5.44 8.59 -10.43
CA LEU A 245 6.07 7.26 -10.30
C LEU A 245 7.13 7.13 -9.22
N LYS A 246 7.89 8.18 -8.95
CA LYS A 246 8.90 8.15 -7.88
C LYS A 246 8.26 7.94 -6.51
N TYR A 247 7.14 8.58 -6.25
CA TYR A 247 6.38 8.44 -5.01
C TYR A 247 5.70 7.08 -4.91
N THR A 248 5.10 6.62 -6.02
CA THR A 248 4.59 5.25 -6.15
C THR A 248 5.66 4.20 -5.79
N ALA A 249 6.88 4.36 -6.32
CA ALA A 249 7.97 3.43 -6.02
C ALA A 249 8.38 3.45 -4.54
N GLU A 250 8.41 4.61 -3.91
CA GLU A 250 8.72 4.78 -2.50
C GLU A 250 7.63 4.20 -1.61
N ALA A 251 6.35 4.44 -1.91
CA ALA A 251 5.20 3.89 -1.20
C ALA A 251 5.20 2.35 -1.22
N TYR A 252 5.36 1.73 -2.40
CA TYR A 252 5.47 0.27 -2.49
C TYR A 252 6.62 -0.30 -1.68
N ARG A 253 7.79 0.34 -1.72
CA ARG A 253 8.97 -0.13 -0.98
C ARG A 253 8.72 -0.12 0.52
N MET A 254 8.12 0.96 1.04
CA MET A 254 7.87 1.08 2.47
C MET A 254 6.78 0.13 2.94
N PHE A 255 5.63 0.06 2.26
CA PHE A 255 4.57 -0.90 2.59
C PHE A 255 5.06 -2.35 2.57
N ILE A 256 5.82 -2.74 1.55
CA ILE A 256 6.36 -4.11 1.46
C ILE A 256 7.33 -4.39 2.63
N ASN A 257 8.15 -3.41 3.01
CA ASN A 257 9.01 -3.54 4.17
C ASN A 257 8.20 -3.72 5.47
N GLU A 258 7.16 -2.93 5.68
CA GLU A 258 6.26 -3.04 6.84
C GLU A 258 5.57 -4.40 6.90
N ILE A 259 5.03 -4.85 5.78
CA ILE A 259 4.36 -6.16 5.67
C ILE A 259 5.34 -7.29 5.99
N ILE A 260 6.50 -7.31 5.33
CA ILE A 260 7.50 -8.36 5.56
C ILE A 260 8.03 -8.32 7.00
N TYR A 261 8.26 -7.13 7.54
CA TYR A 261 8.66 -6.99 8.93
C TYR A 261 7.60 -7.59 9.87
N SER A 262 6.33 -7.29 9.67
CA SER A 262 5.23 -7.80 10.50
C SER A 262 5.06 -9.33 10.41
N LEU A 263 5.42 -9.93 9.28
CA LEU A 263 5.32 -11.38 9.08
C LEU A 263 6.53 -12.16 9.64
N THR A 264 7.64 -11.48 9.92
CA THR A 264 8.91 -12.13 10.28
C THR A 264 9.41 -11.79 11.68
N HIS A 265 8.79 -10.86 12.39
CA HIS A 265 9.13 -10.39 13.73
C HIS A 265 7.89 -10.35 14.63
#